data_f16077b43ab04c752238ee6f0b70e110
#
_entry.id   f16077b43ab04c752238ee6f0b70e110
#
_cell.length_a   1.000
_cell.length_b   1.000
_cell.length_c   1.000
_cell.angle_alpha   90.00
_cell.angle_beta   90.00
_cell.angle_gamma   90.00
#
_symmetry.space_group_name_H-M   'P 1'
#
loop_
_entity.id
_entity.type
_entity.pdbx_description
1 polymer ?
#
loop_
_entity_poly.entity_id
_entity_poly.type
_entity_poly.pdbx_seq_one_letter_code
_entity_poly.pdbx_strand_id
1 'polypeptide(L)'
;MSVEKLEIYITNADLNRLDALLVSEPALAKSRTSHQVSPLMLSCYYKKPEVTALLLKYVDEISLFEAAAAGKFDVVANMVYQHPEAINFYAEDGFTPLGLACYFGQYEIARYLVLKGADVNLPSNNGFRVYPLHSAAAGNYTQIARMLIENNAQVNVRQQAGVTALHSAAQNGNIDLLILLLEHGADVNIRMEGGKLAADLAREKGFTEIAEALA
;
A
#
# COMPACT_ATOMS: atom_id res chain seq x y z
N MET A 1 -4.05 -20.97 -19.45
CA MET A 1 -2.84 -20.89 -20.35
C MET A 1 -2.47 -19.43 -20.68
N SER A 2 -3.33 -18.61 -21.29
CA SER A 2 -2.92 -17.21 -21.63
C SER A 2 -2.74 -16.30 -20.39
N VAL A 3 -3.63 -16.41 -19.38
CA VAL A 3 -3.50 -15.64 -18.13
C VAL A 3 -2.24 -16.02 -17.35
N GLU A 4 -1.88 -17.29 -17.27
CA GLU A 4 -0.64 -17.74 -16.61
C GLU A 4 0.62 -17.17 -17.29
N LYS A 5 0.64 -17.11 -18.61
CA LYS A 5 1.74 -16.47 -19.36
C LYS A 5 1.81 -14.98 -19.07
N LEU A 6 0.66 -14.31 -19.03
CA LEU A 6 0.55 -12.90 -18.69
C LEU A 6 1.16 -12.64 -17.31
N GLU A 7 0.79 -13.40 -16.30
CA GLU A 7 1.33 -13.29 -14.92
C GLU A 7 2.83 -13.52 -14.88
N ILE A 8 3.34 -14.53 -15.57
CA ILE A 8 4.78 -14.80 -15.67
C ILE A 8 5.53 -13.61 -16.31
N TYR A 9 4.97 -13.02 -17.37
CA TYR A 9 5.61 -11.88 -18.03
C TYR A 9 5.57 -10.62 -17.17
N ILE A 10 4.47 -10.40 -16.42
CA ILE A 10 4.36 -9.31 -15.45
C ILE A 10 5.40 -9.47 -14.34
N THR A 11 5.44 -10.64 -13.71
CA THR A 11 6.34 -10.89 -12.55
C THR A 11 7.81 -10.80 -12.92
N ASN A 12 8.17 -11.27 -14.12
CA ASN A 12 9.54 -11.25 -14.63
C ASN A 12 9.90 -9.92 -15.33
N ALA A 13 8.96 -8.99 -15.49
CA ALA A 13 9.11 -7.75 -16.25
C ALA A 13 9.55 -8.00 -17.71
N ASP A 14 9.04 -9.07 -18.34
CA ASP A 14 9.33 -9.39 -19.75
C ASP A 14 8.43 -8.55 -20.67
N LEU A 15 8.83 -7.30 -20.88
CA LEU A 15 8.04 -6.31 -21.63
C LEU A 15 7.78 -6.75 -23.07
N ASN A 16 8.76 -7.37 -23.73
CA ASN A 16 8.62 -7.75 -25.14
C ASN A 16 7.57 -8.86 -25.32
N ARG A 17 7.62 -9.90 -24.48
CA ARG A 17 6.65 -11.00 -24.56
C ARG A 17 5.28 -10.56 -24.04
N LEU A 18 5.23 -9.68 -23.05
CA LEU A 18 3.98 -9.12 -22.54
C LEU A 18 3.30 -8.27 -23.63
N ASP A 19 4.04 -7.40 -24.30
CA ASP A 19 3.51 -6.55 -25.36
C ASP A 19 2.99 -7.40 -26.53
N ALA A 20 3.79 -8.36 -27.01
CA ALA A 20 3.38 -9.27 -28.07
C ALA A 20 2.11 -10.08 -27.70
N LEU A 21 1.99 -10.51 -26.45
CA LEU A 21 0.80 -11.20 -25.95
C LEU A 21 -0.42 -10.27 -25.95
N LEU A 22 -0.27 -9.04 -25.46
CA LEU A 22 -1.37 -8.06 -25.40
C LEU A 22 -1.78 -7.54 -26.78
N VAL A 23 -0.87 -7.47 -27.75
CA VAL A 23 -1.21 -7.19 -29.15
C VAL A 23 -2.08 -8.29 -29.74
N SER A 24 -1.75 -9.56 -29.44
CA SER A 24 -2.52 -10.71 -29.96
C SER A 24 -3.84 -10.94 -29.21
N GLU A 25 -3.88 -10.67 -27.92
CA GLU A 25 -5.02 -10.91 -27.01
C GLU A 25 -5.26 -9.68 -26.11
N PRO A 26 -5.75 -8.52 -26.64
CA PRO A 26 -5.89 -7.28 -25.86
C PRO A 26 -6.81 -7.42 -24.64
N ALA A 27 -7.81 -8.30 -24.72
CA ALA A 27 -8.73 -8.56 -23.61
C ALA A 27 -8.04 -9.07 -22.34
N LEU A 28 -6.83 -9.63 -22.44
CA LEU A 28 -6.06 -10.07 -21.29
C LEU A 28 -5.67 -8.92 -20.35
N ALA A 29 -5.51 -7.69 -20.88
CA ALA A 29 -5.22 -6.53 -20.04
C ALA A 29 -6.30 -6.23 -18.99
N LYS A 30 -7.54 -6.67 -19.26
CA LYS A 30 -8.71 -6.52 -18.37
C LYS A 30 -9.12 -7.85 -17.72
N SER A 31 -8.32 -8.90 -17.87
CA SER A 31 -8.60 -10.22 -17.28
C SER A 31 -8.42 -10.21 -15.75
N ARG A 32 -8.91 -11.26 -15.11
CA ARG A 32 -8.67 -11.49 -13.69
C ARG A 32 -7.52 -12.46 -13.53
N THR A 33 -6.54 -12.08 -12.74
CA THR A 33 -5.36 -12.91 -12.43
C THR A 33 -5.69 -13.99 -11.40
N SER A 34 -4.80 -14.95 -11.22
CA SER A 34 -4.89 -15.98 -10.17
C SER A 34 -4.96 -15.37 -8.76
N HIS A 35 -4.40 -14.16 -8.59
CA HIS A 35 -4.45 -13.39 -7.35
C HIS A 35 -5.75 -12.59 -7.18
N GLN A 36 -6.74 -12.80 -8.06
CA GLN A 36 -8.05 -12.13 -8.03
C GLN A 36 -7.97 -10.59 -8.19
N VAL A 37 -6.90 -10.08 -8.76
CA VAL A 37 -6.72 -8.66 -9.12
C VAL A 37 -6.50 -8.50 -10.62
N SER A 38 -6.63 -7.28 -11.14
CA SER A 38 -6.30 -7.00 -12.54
C SER A 38 -4.80 -7.13 -12.82
N PRO A 39 -4.36 -7.34 -14.08
CA PRO A 39 -2.96 -7.31 -14.46
C PRO A 39 -2.26 -6.01 -14.09
N LEU A 40 -2.96 -4.88 -14.17
CA LEU A 40 -2.44 -3.57 -13.77
C LEU A 40 -2.15 -3.54 -12.27
N MET A 41 -3.10 -3.96 -11.44
CA MET A 41 -2.89 -4.04 -9.99
C MET A 41 -1.78 -5.03 -9.65
N LEU A 42 -1.72 -6.17 -10.33
CA LEU A 42 -0.66 -7.17 -10.14
C LEU A 42 0.73 -6.55 -10.40
N SER A 43 0.88 -5.75 -11.46
CA SER A 43 2.14 -5.07 -11.77
C SER A 43 2.56 -4.07 -10.69
N CYS A 44 1.59 -3.40 -10.06
CA CYS A 44 1.83 -2.52 -8.91
C CYS A 44 2.33 -3.32 -7.70
N TYR A 45 1.68 -4.44 -7.35
CA TYR A 45 2.09 -5.30 -6.24
C TYR A 45 3.51 -5.87 -6.42
N TYR A 46 3.88 -6.23 -7.64
CA TYR A 46 5.24 -6.66 -7.96
C TYR A 46 6.25 -5.52 -8.14
N LYS A 47 5.82 -4.26 -7.95
CA LYS A 47 6.66 -3.06 -8.08
C LYS A 47 7.38 -3.00 -9.43
N LYS A 48 6.61 -3.19 -10.53
CA LYS A 48 7.11 -3.20 -11.91
C LYS A 48 6.57 -1.98 -12.68
N PRO A 49 7.10 -0.77 -12.44
CA PRO A 49 6.56 0.47 -13.03
C PRO A 49 6.56 0.47 -14.57
N GLU A 50 7.56 -0.15 -15.19
CA GLU A 50 7.64 -0.30 -16.64
C GLU A 50 6.54 -1.20 -17.20
N VAL A 51 6.19 -2.27 -16.47
CA VAL A 51 5.06 -3.15 -16.81
C VAL A 51 3.74 -2.42 -16.62
N THR A 52 3.60 -1.68 -15.51
CA THR A 52 2.43 -0.83 -15.25
C THR A 52 2.22 0.16 -16.39
N ALA A 53 3.30 0.84 -16.84
CA ALA A 53 3.24 1.78 -17.94
C ALA A 53 2.85 1.11 -19.29
N LEU A 54 3.31 -0.12 -19.51
CA LEU A 54 2.93 -0.89 -20.69
C LEU A 54 1.45 -1.27 -20.65
N LEU A 55 0.97 -1.85 -19.54
CA LEU A 55 -0.43 -2.26 -19.38
C LEU A 55 -1.41 -1.09 -19.54
N LEU A 56 -1.05 0.10 -19.07
CA LEU A 56 -1.86 1.31 -19.24
C LEU A 56 -2.09 1.71 -20.70
N LYS A 57 -1.34 1.18 -21.66
CA LYS A 57 -1.59 1.41 -23.10
C LYS A 57 -2.72 0.53 -23.64
N TYR A 58 -3.07 -0.54 -22.93
CA TYR A 58 -4.05 -1.55 -23.36
C TYR A 58 -5.37 -1.47 -22.58
N VAL A 59 -5.49 -0.54 -21.63
CA VAL A 59 -6.72 -0.30 -20.89
C VAL A 59 -7.21 1.12 -21.12
N ASP A 60 -8.46 1.26 -21.54
CA ASP A 60 -9.07 2.58 -21.81
C ASP A 60 -9.46 3.28 -20.52
N GLU A 61 -9.90 2.51 -19.54
CA GLU A 61 -10.34 2.99 -18.24
C GLU A 61 -9.75 2.14 -17.14
N ILE A 62 -9.36 2.79 -16.04
CA ILE A 62 -8.88 2.15 -14.81
C ILE A 62 -9.75 2.58 -13.64
N SER A 63 -9.91 1.72 -12.66
CA SER A 63 -10.67 2.00 -11.44
C SER A 63 -9.96 3.04 -10.56
N LEU A 64 -10.70 3.64 -9.61
CA LEU A 64 -10.14 4.52 -8.58
C LEU A 64 -9.01 3.84 -7.81
N PHE A 65 -9.15 2.55 -7.55
CA PHE A 65 -8.18 1.74 -6.81
C PHE A 65 -6.89 1.53 -7.60
N GLU A 66 -7.01 1.17 -8.88
CA GLU A 66 -5.86 1.04 -9.78
C GLU A 66 -5.16 2.38 -10.00
N ALA A 67 -5.94 3.46 -10.17
CA ALA A 67 -5.39 4.80 -10.30
C ALA A 67 -4.61 5.23 -9.04
N ALA A 68 -5.15 4.92 -7.84
CA ALA A 68 -4.48 5.20 -6.58
C ALA A 68 -3.18 4.39 -6.43
N ALA A 69 -3.18 3.11 -6.82
CA ALA A 69 -2.01 2.24 -6.78
C ALA A 69 -0.94 2.65 -7.81
N ALA A 70 -1.36 2.96 -9.04
CA ALA A 70 -0.47 3.28 -10.16
C ALA A 70 0.00 4.75 -10.19
N GLY A 71 -0.38 5.58 -9.23
CA GLY A 71 0.05 6.98 -9.15
C GLY A 71 -0.60 7.89 -10.19
N LYS A 72 -1.82 7.60 -10.64
CA LYS A 72 -2.54 8.37 -11.66
C LYS A 72 -3.40 9.46 -11.03
N PHE A 73 -2.75 10.53 -10.59
CA PHE A 73 -3.37 11.61 -9.83
C PHE A 73 -4.59 12.21 -10.53
N ASP A 74 -4.48 12.55 -11.82
CA ASP A 74 -5.58 13.19 -12.55
C ASP A 74 -6.83 12.30 -12.64
N VAL A 75 -6.62 10.98 -12.79
CA VAL A 75 -7.72 10.00 -12.80
C VAL A 75 -8.37 9.92 -11.42
N VAL A 76 -7.58 9.84 -10.34
CA VAL A 76 -8.10 9.85 -8.96
C VAL A 76 -8.89 11.13 -8.70
N ALA A 77 -8.35 12.30 -9.08
CA ALA A 77 -8.99 13.59 -8.84
C ALA A 77 -10.32 13.70 -9.58
N ASN A 78 -10.38 13.26 -10.85
CA ASN A 78 -11.61 13.25 -11.64
C ASN A 78 -12.66 12.29 -11.05
N MET A 79 -12.27 11.06 -10.69
CA MET A 79 -13.19 10.07 -10.14
C MET A 79 -13.77 10.50 -8.79
N VAL A 80 -12.94 11.04 -7.89
CA VAL A 80 -13.39 11.55 -6.59
C VAL A 80 -14.29 12.78 -6.77
N TYR A 81 -14.06 13.60 -7.79
CA TYR A 81 -14.93 14.73 -8.10
C TYR A 81 -16.32 14.27 -8.58
N GLN A 82 -16.35 13.25 -9.44
CA GLN A 82 -17.60 12.72 -10.00
C GLN A 82 -18.35 11.81 -8.99
N HIS A 83 -17.62 11.05 -8.17
CA HIS A 83 -18.13 10.06 -7.23
C HIS A 83 -17.50 10.24 -5.84
N PRO A 84 -17.82 11.35 -5.11
CA PRO A 84 -17.21 11.61 -3.80
C PRO A 84 -17.54 10.53 -2.76
N GLU A 85 -18.66 9.83 -2.92
CA GLU A 85 -19.08 8.71 -2.06
C GLU A 85 -18.12 7.51 -2.12
N ALA A 86 -17.40 7.36 -3.23
CA ALA A 86 -16.49 6.22 -3.45
C ALA A 86 -15.16 6.32 -2.67
N ILE A 87 -14.90 7.46 -2.02
CA ILE A 87 -13.61 7.76 -1.40
C ILE A 87 -13.19 6.74 -0.33
N ASN A 88 -14.17 6.13 0.35
CA ASN A 88 -13.98 5.12 1.39
C ASN A 88 -14.48 3.72 0.98
N PHE A 89 -14.76 3.49 -0.30
CA PHE A 89 -15.14 2.17 -0.77
C PHE A 89 -13.95 1.22 -0.72
N TYR A 90 -14.25 -0.07 -0.71
CA TYR A 90 -13.25 -1.13 -0.74
C TYR A 90 -13.10 -1.70 -2.14
N ALA A 91 -11.86 -1.91 -2.56
CA ALA A 91 -11.53 -2.73 -3.71
C ALA A 91 -11.82 -4.21 -3.45
N GLU A 92 -11.74 -5.04 -4.46
CA GLU A 92 -11.95 -6.49 -4.34
C GLU A 92 -10.92 -7.18 -3.42
N ASP A 93 -9.71 -6.65 -3.34
CA ASP A 93 -8.65 -7.09 -2.42
C ASP A 93 -8.80 -6.53 -1.01
N GLY A 94 -9.88 -5.77 -0.78
CA GLY A 94 -10.27 -5.23 0.51
C GLY A 94 -9.55 -3.97 0.95
N PHE A 95 -8.77 -3.32 0.10
CA PHE A 95 -8.15 -2.04 0.44
C PHE A 95 -9.02 -0.86 0.02
N THR A 96 -8.91 0.27 0.75
CA THR A 96 -9.48 1.56 0.35
C THR A 96 -8.53 2.28 -0.63
N PRO A 97 -9.00 3.29 -1.40
CA PRO A 97 -8.12 4.11 -2.23
C PRO A 97 -6.95 4.72 -1.44
N LEU A 98 -7.23 5.23 -0.22
CA LEU A 98 -6.19 5.76 0.67
C LEU A 98 -5.22 4.67 1.13
N GLY A 99 -5.73 3.50 1.50
CA GLY A 99 -4.89 2.35 1.90
C GLY A 99 -3.91 1.95 0.79
N LEU A 100 -4.38 1.89 -0.47
CA LEU A 100 -3.54 1.61 -1.64
C LEU A 100 -2.53 2.72 -1.91
N ALA A 101 -2.95 3.99 -1.90
CA ALA A 101 -2.03 5.11 -2.08
C ALA A 101 -0.90 5.09 -1.03
N CYS A 102 -1.20 4.78 0.23
CA CYS A 102 -0.22 4.64 1.30
C CYS A 102 0.69 3.42 1.09
N TYR A 103 0.14 2.29 0.64
CA TYR A 103 0.90 1.06 0.40
C TYR A 103 1.92 1.20 -0.74
N PHE A 104 1.53 1.93 -1.80
CA PHE A 104 2.39 2.16 -2.96
C PHE A 104 3.21 3.45 -2.88
N GLY A 105 3.14 4.20 -1.79
CA GLY A 105 3.97 5.40 -1.57
C GLY A 105 3.52 6.61 -2.38
N GLN A 106 2.27 6.67 -2.79
CA GLN A 106 1.71 7.73 -3.63
C GLN A 106 1.30 8.95 -2.79
N TYR A 107 2.28 9.72 -2.35
CA TYR A 107 2.11 10.82 -1.38
C TYR A 107 1.05 11.84 -1.83
N GLU A 108 1.13 12.36 -3.07
CA GLU A 108 0.19 13.39 -3.53
C GLU A 108 -1.24 12.87 -3.62
N ILE A 109 -1.42 11.61 -4.00
CA ILE A 109 -2.74 10.97 -4.02
C ILE A 109 -3.25 10.76 -2.60
N ALA A 110 -2.41 10.23 -1.69
CA ALA A 110 -2.80 10.03 -0.30
C ALA A 110 -3.23 11.36 0.34
N ARG A 111 -2.44 12.42 0.15
CA ARG A 111 -2.74 13.77 0.63
C ARG A 111 -4.05 14.32 0.06
N TYR A 112 -4.26 14.16 -1.24
CA TYR A 112 -5.49 14.58 -1.91
C TYR A 112 -6.71 13.85 -1.36
N LEU A 113 -6.63 12.52 -1.22
CA LEU A 113 -7.72 11.70 -0.67
C LEU A 113 -8.08 12.13 0.76
N VAL A 114 -7.08 12.36 1.63
CA VAL A 114 -7.31 12.88 2.99
C VAL A 114 -7.99 14.24 2.96
N LEU A 115 -7.53 15.17 2.12
CA LEU A 115 -8.17 16.49 1.95
C LEU A 115 -9.62 16.39 1.45
N LYS A 116 -9.97 15.33 0.74
CA LYS A 116 -11.33 15.06 0.24
C LYS A 116 -12.19 14.25 1.22
N GLY A 117 -11.69 13.93 2.41
CA GLY A 117 -12.43 13.29 3.48
C GLY A 117 -12.26 11.77 3.54
N ALA A 118 -11.21 11.21 2.95
CA ALA A 118 -10.89 9.81 3.18
C ALA A 118 -10.58 9.57 4.67
N ASP A 119 -11.17 8.51 5.23
CA ASP A 119 -10.96 8.14 6.62
C ASP A 119 -9.56 7.51 6.79
N VAL A 120 -8.68 8.24 7.47
CA VAL A 120 -7.30 7.82 7.77
C VAL A 120 -7.23 6.62 8.72
N ASN A 121 -8.34 6.30 9.39
CA ASN A 121 -8.45 5.21 10.35
C ASN A 121 -9.28 4.02 9.82
N LEU A 122 -9.64 4.01 8.54
CA LEU A 122 -10.38 2.92 7.92
C LEU A 122 -9.42 1.80 7.49
N PRO A 123 -9.42 0.64 8.17
CA PRO A 123 -8.55 -0.47 7.81
C PRO A 123 -9.06 -1.23 6.59
N SER A 124 -8.20 -2.03 5.97
CA SER A 124 -8.63 -3.01 4.97
C SER A 124 -9.64 -4.01 5.55
N ASN A 125 -10.56 -4.50 4.71
CA ASN A 125 -11.58 -5.48 5.11
C ASN A 125 -11.28 -6.92 4.63
N ASN A 126 -10.01 -7.18 4.26
CA ASN A 126 -9.54 -8.48 3.76
C ASN A 126 -9.08 -9.46 4.88
N GLY A 127 -9.47 -9.23 6.11
CA GLY A 127 -9.07 -10.03 7.27
C GLY A 127 -7.75 -9.59 7.91
N PHE A 128 -6.87 -8.90 7.20
CA PHE A 128 -5.59 -8.42 7.74
C PHE A 128 -5.72 -7.12 8.55
N ARG A 129 -6.80 -6.36 8.38
CA ARG A 129 -7.06 -5.09 9.07
C ARG A 129 -5.89 -4.10 8.97
N VAL A 130 -5.34 -3.94 7.77
CA VAL A 130 -4.21 -3.05 7.53
C VAL A 130 -4.72 -1.61 7.45
N TYR A 131 -4.32 -0.78 8.39
CA TYR A 131 -4.63 0.66 8.38
C TYR A 131 -3.69 1.41 7.43
N PRO A 132 -4.07 2.59 6.90
CA PRO A 132 -3.18 3.41 6.06
C PRO A 132 -1.81 3.68 6.70
N LEU A 133 -1.76 3.91 8.03
CA LEU A 133 -0.51 4.12 8.76
C LEU A 133 0.39 2.87 8.77
N HIS A 134 -0.18 1.65 8.84
CA HIS A 134 0.62 0.42 8.72
C HIS A 134 1.24 0.30 7.33
N SER A 135 0.47 0.60 6.28
CA SER A 135 0.95 0.58 4.89
C SER A 135 2.13 1.54 4.70
N ALA A 136 1.99 2.77 5.21
CA ALA A 136 3.05 3.78 5.14
C ALA A 136 4.30 3.35 5.92
N ALA A 137 4.14 2.79 7.13
CA ALA A 137 5.25 2.34 7.96
C ALA A 137 5.98 1.14 7.35
N ALA A 138 5.25 0.15 6.82
CA ALA A 138 5.83 -1.02 6.16
C ALA A 138 6.62 -0.65 4.90
N GLY A 139 6.19 0.39 4.17
CA GLY A 139 6.85 0.91 2.98
C GLY A 139 7.97 1.92 3.25
N ASN A 140 8.25 2.27 4.51
CA ASN A 140 9.20 3.34 4.89
C ASN A 140 8.81 4.74 4.37
N TYR A 141 7.52 5.00 4.15
CA TYR A 141 7.02 6.27 3.64
C TYR A 141 6.76 7.25 4.78
N THR A 142 7.84 7.76 5.41
CA THR A 142 7.77 8.64 6.59
C THR A 142 6.93 9.89 6.35
N GLN A 143 6.99 10.48 5.14
CA GLN A 143 6.18 11.66 4.82
C GLN A 143 4.67 11.34 4.78
N ILE A 144 4.29 10.18 4.25
CA ILE A 144 2.89 9.72 4.27
C ILE A 144 2.45 9.47 5.71
N ALA A 145 3.28 8.78 6.51
CA ALA A 145 2.98 8.53 7.92
C ALA A 145 2.79 9.83 8.70
N ARG A 146 3.65 10.82 8.50
CA ARG A 146 3.52 12.17 9.10
C ARG A 146 2.19 12.82 8.73
N MET A 147 1.88 12.87 7.44
CA MET A 147 0.63 13.43 6.94
C MET A 147 -0.60 12.73 7.54
N LEU A 148 -0.58 11.40 7.65
CA LEU A 148 -1.67 10.64 8.27
C LEU A 148 -1.83 10.97 9.76
N ILE A 149 -0.73 11.04 10.52
CA ILE A 149 -0.71 11.36 11.96
C ILE A 149 -1.20 12.79 12.19
N GLU A 150 -0.75 13.75 11.40
CA GLU A 150 -1.22 15.15 11.43
C GLU A 150 -2.73 15.28 11.13
N ASN A 151 -3.30 14.28 10.45
CA ASN A 151 -4.74 14.18 10.19
C ASN A 151 -5.44 13.15 11.11
N ASN A 152 -4.93 12.95 12.33
CA ASN A 152 -5.51 12.14 13.41
C ASN A 152 -5.50 10.62 13.15
N ALA A 153 -4.52 10.09 12.42
CA ALA A 153 -4.33 8.65 12.38
C ALA A 153 -3.97 8.11 13.77
N GLN A 154 -4.66 7.07 14.20
CA GLN A 154 -4.42 6.41 15.48
C GLN A 154 -3.11 5.61 15.44
N VAL A 155 -2.15 5.99 16.27
CA VAL A 155 -0.78 5.47 16.23
C VAL A 155 -0.68 4.03 16.76
N ASN A 156 -1.50 3.67 17.76
CA ASN A 156 -1.44 2.39 18.46
C ASN A 156 -2.42 1.33 17.93
N VAL A 157 -3.05 1.57 16.79
CA VAL A 157 -3.92 0.55 16.15
C VAL A 157 -3.12 -0.69 15.79
N ARG A 158 -3.79 -1.84 15.88
CA ARG A 158 -3.20 -3.15 15.58
C ARG A 158 -3.82 -3.74 14.33
N GLN A 159 -3.00 -4.15 13.38
CA GLN A 159 -3.45 -5.05 12.30
C GLN A 159 -3.51 -6.50 12.80
N GLN A 160 -3.89 -7.43 11.94
CA GLN A 160 -3.80 -8.86 12.25
C GLN A 160 -2.40 -9.21 12.77
N ALA A 161 -2.30 -10.19 13.62
CA ALA A 161 -1.08 -10.57 14.36
C ALA A 161 -0.59 -9.51 15.36
N GLY A 162 -1.39 -8.47 15.67
CA GLY A 162 -1.07 -7.48 16.70
C GLY A 162 0.01 -6.48 16.32
N VAL A 163 0.44 -6.44 15.07
CA VAL A 163 1.49 -5.53 14.58
C VAL A 163 1.00 -4.09 14.58
N THR A 164 1.81 -3.14 15.07
CA THR A 164 1.59 -1.69 15.00
C THR A 164 2.57 -1.04 14.01
N ALA A 165 2.36 0.23 13.68
CA ALA A 165 3.29 1.00 12.86
C ALA A 165 4.71 1.05 13.49
N LEU A 166 4.80 1.08 14.83
CA LEU A 166 6.08 1.07 15.55
C LEU A 166 6.87 -0.23 15.30
N HIS A 167 6.20 -1.38 15.25
CA HIS A 167 6.84 -2.66 14.91
C HIS A 167 7.46 -2.62 13.51
N SER A 168 6.72 -2.09 12.53
CA SER A 168 7.23 -1.97 11.15
C SER A 168 8.40 -1.01 11.05
N ALA A 169 8.32 0.15 11.71
CA ALA A 169 9.40 1.13 11.73
C ALA A 169 10.69 0.57 12.37
N ALA A 170 10.55 -0.17 13.49
CA ALA A 170 11.66 -0.82 14.17
C ALA A 170 12.30 -1.94 13.33
N GLN A 171 11.47 -2.77 12.69
CA GLN A 171 11.93 -3.83 11.79
C GLN A 171 12.70 -3.30 10.59
N ASN A 172 12.32 -2.11 10.11
CA ASN A 172 12.94 -1.46 8.96
C ASN A 172 14.15 -0.58 9.34
N GLY A 173 14.40 -0.34 10.63
CA GLY A 173 15.44 0.56 11.08
C GLY A 173 15.18 2.04 10.76
N ASN A 174 13.91 2.44 10.59
CA ASN A 174 13.55 3.79 10.19
C ASN A 174 13.48 4.73 11.40
N ILE A 175 14.61 5.36 11.72
CA ILE A 175 14.76 6.23 12.90
C ILE A 175 13.79 7.42 12.83
N ASP A 176 13.67 8.08 11.68
CA ASP A 176 12.78 9.25 11.53
C ASP A 176 11.32 8.90 11.81
N LEU A 177 10.89 7.72 11.33
CA LEU A 177 9.54 7.24 11.58
C LEU A 177 9.34 6.81 13.03
N LEU A 178 10.36 6.20 13.66
CA LEU A 178 10.32 5.85 15.09
C LEU A 178 10.15 7.10 15.95
N ILE A 179 10.98 8.12 15.72
CA ILE A 179 10.87 9.40 16.45
C ILE A 179 9.46 9.97 16.27
N LEU A 180 8.98 10.07 15.04
CA LEU A 180 7.64 10.58 14.74
C LEU A 180 6.54 9.83 15.50
N LEU A 181 6.60 8.49 15.49
CA LEU A 181 5.59 7.66 16.17
C LEU A 181 5.64 7.84 17.70
N LEU A 182 6.85 7.88 18.28
CA LEU A 182 7.04 8.07 19.72
C LEU A 182 6.59 9.47 20.19
N GLU A 183 6.90 10.52 19.43
CA GLU A 183 6.42 11.89 19.70
C GLU A 183 4.88 11.98 19.71
N HIS A 184 4.19 11.07 18.98
CA HIS A 184 2.74 11.00 18.94
C HIS A 184 2.14 9.87 19.80
N GLY A 185 2.91 9.39 20.78
CA GLY A 185 2.42 8.48 21.81
C GLY A 185 2.36 7.01 21.40
N ALA A 186 3.26 6.56 20.50
CA ALA A 186 3.39 5.13 20.24
C ALA A 186 3.82 4.38 21.50
N ASP A 187 3.08 3.33 21.85
CA ASP A 187 3.34 2.51 23.03
C ASP A 187 4.35 1.40 22.68
N VAL A 188 5.55 1.49 23.25
CA VAL A 188 6.63 0.53 23.06
C VAL A 188 6.33 -0.85 23.67
N ASN A 189 5.36 -0.92 24.60
CA ASN A 189 4.99 -2.14 25.33
C ASN A 189 3.97 -3.01 24.59
N ILE A 190 3.45 -2.55 23.44
CA ILE A 190 2.54 -3.36 22.64
C ILE A 190 3.29 -4.58 22.11
N ARG A 191 2.74 -5.77 22.40
CA ARG A 191 3.25 -7.04 21.88
C ARG A 191 2.42 -7.52 20.71
N MET A 192 3.09 -7.94 19.65
CA MET A 192 2.45 -8.69 18.56
C MET A 192 2.20 -10.15 18.98
N GLU A 193 1.51 -10.92 18.14
CA GLU A 193 1.38 -12.36 18.33
C GLU A 193 2.76 -13.01 18.41
N GLY A 194 2.93 -13.98 19.33
CA GLY A 194 4.25 -14.52 19.67
C GLY A 194 5.02 -13.71 20.71
N GLY A 195 4.43 -12.62 21.25
CA GLY A 195 4.94 -11.88 22.39
C GLY A 195 6.04 -10.88 22.10
N LYS A 196 6.44 -10.70 20.83
CA LYS A 196 7.53 -9.78 20.44
C LYS A 196 7.12 -8.32 20.56
N LEU A 197 8.05 -7.50 21.04
CA LEU A 197 8.01 -6.04 21.05
C LEU A 197 8.64 -5.48 19.77
N ALA A 198 8.43 -4.21 19.50
CA ALA A 198 9.14 -3.49 18.42
C ALA A 198 10.67 -3.55 18.61
N ALA A 199 11.16 -3.44 19.85
CA ALA A 199 12.57 -3.62 20.20
C ALA A 199 13.14 -4.99 19.78
N ASP A 200 12.34 -6.06 19.92
CA ASP A 200 12.79 -7.41 19.52
C ASP A 200 12.96 -7.52 18.02
N LEU A 201 12.06 -6.91 17.23
CA LEU A 201 12.17 -6.89 15.77
C LEU A 201 13.40 -6.10 15.30
N ALA A 202 13.70 -4.97 15.94
CA ALA A 202 14.91 -4.20 15.67
C ALA A 202 16.16 -5.05 15.94
N ARG A 203 16.21 -5.74 17.09
CA ARG A 203 17.34 -6.62 17.48
C ARG A 203 17.55 -7.76 16.48
N GLU A 204 16.47 -8.40 16.04
CA GLU A 204 16.52 -9.47 15.03
C GLU A 204 17.06 -9.00 13.67
N LYS A 205 16.88 -7.71 13.35
CA LYS A 205 17.41 -7.08 12.13
C LYS A 205 18.80 -6.48 12.31
N GLY A 206 19.39 -6.55 13.52
CA GLY A 206 20.71 -6.02 13.81
C GLY A 206 20.73 -4.52 14.14
N PHE A 207 19.57 -3.89 14.32
CA PHE A 207 19.47 -2.48 14.72
C PHE A 207 19.56 -2.35 16.25
N THR A 208 20.77 -2.61 16.80
CA THR A 208 21.00 -2.72 18.25
C THR A 208 20.67 -1.42 18.98
N GLU A 209 21.11 -0.27 18.47
CA GLU A 209 20.84 1.04 19.05
C GLU A 209 19.34 1.35 19.14
N ILE A 210 18.58 1.00 18.11
CA ILE A 210 17.12 1.13 18.09
C ILE A 210 16.50 0.19 19.14
N ALA A 211 16.98 -1.05 19.21
CA ALA A 211 16.46 -2.03 20.15
C ALA A 211 16.69 -1.61 21.61
N GLU A 212 17.84 -0.99 21.91
CA GLU A 212 18.17 -0.43 23.24
C GLU A 212 17.32 0.80 23.57
N ALA A 213 17.07 1.68 22.59
CA ALA A 213 16.25 2.88 22.77
C ALA A 213 14.75 2.57 22.97
N LEU A 214 14.26 1.41 22.49
CA LEU A 214 12.86 0.98 22.62
C LEU A 214 12.64 0.01 23.80
N ALA A 215 13.68 -0.40 24.52
CA ALA A 215 13.61 -1.33 25.65
C ALA A 215 13.24 -0.62 27.00
#